data_f65d7b9a6c57b7418f013a3f51c78b00
#
_entry.id   f65d7b9a6c57b7418f013a3f51c78b00
#
_cell.length_a   1.000
_cell.length_b   1.000
_cell.length_c   1.000
_cell.angle_alpha   90.00
_cell.angle_beta   90.00
_cell.angle_gamma   90.00
#
_symmetry.space_group_name_H-M   'P 1'
#
loop_
_entity.id
_entity.type
_entity.pdbx_description
1 polymer ?
#
loop_
_entity_poly.entity_id
_entity_poly.type
_entity_poly.pdbx_seq_one_letter_code
_entity_poly.pdbx_strand_id
1 'polypeptide(L)'
;MTELDLPVGGRNVRLPLGSSGTRADLDSVRRHLLPLRVTEIERALDAVSEQWQVGSAPPPDAATLTAEDLRQLAASDTATIGAHTVDHVRLRDRPAREQQDTISGSKRELEQSIGRAVSHFAYPFGRRDDFDDRSVDAVRSAAFDTACTAIPGTAHSSTDPYRLPRRVVMDWGRLRFRAQMQRWRLG
;
A
#
# COMPACT_ATOMS: atom_id res chain seq x y z
N MET A 1 -13.79 19.22 22.19
CA MET A 1 -13.50 18.78 20.79
C MET A 1 -12.20 19.45 20.38
N THR A 2 -11.26 18.71 19.93
CA THR A 2 -9.99 19.22 19.40
C THR A 2 -10.15 19.34 17.87
N GLU A 3 -9.69 20.43 17.30
CA GLU A 3 -9.74 20.62 15.85
C GLU A 3 -8.33 20.43 15.28
N LEU A 4 -8.23 19.74 14.16
CA LEU A 4 -7.01 19.58 13.38
C LEU A 4 -7.12 20.49 12.15
N ASP A 5 -6.19 21.41 11.98
CA ASP A 5 -6.00 22.17 10.74
C ASP A 5 -5.02 21.40 9.84
N LEU A 6 -5.58 20.79 8.78
CA LEU A 6 -4.81 20.00 7.81
C LEU A 6 -4.58 20.82 6.53
N PRO A 7 -3.37 21.22 6.19
CA PRO A 7 -3.07 21.93 4.94
C PRO A 7 -3.07 20.95 3.76
N VAL A 8 -4.04 21.10 2.87
CA VAL A 8 -4.23 20.22 1.70
C VAL A 8 -4.46 21.08 0.45
N GLY A 9 -3.64 20.91 -0.57
CA GLY A 9 -3.82 21.58 -1.87
C GLY A 9 -3.89 23.10 -1.79
N GLY A 10 -3.14 23.72 -0.89
CA GLY A 10 -3.13 25.17 -0.68
C GLY A 10 -4.32 25.71 0.14
N ARG A 11 -5.11 24.82 0.74
CA ARG A 11 -6.23 25.18 1.63
C ARG A 11 -6.07 24.49 2.98
N ASN A 12 -6.52 25.13 4.06
CA ASN A 12 -6.62 24.46 5.35
C ASN A 12 -7.99 23.79 5.49
N VAL A 13 -7.97 22.47 5.68
CA VAL A 13 -9.15 21.68 5.98
C VAL A 13 -9.23 21.49 7.49
N ARG A 14 -10.28 22.04 8.10
CA ARG A 14 -10.51 21.91 9.54
C ARG A 14 -11.31 20.64 9.83
N LEU A 15 -10.68 19.72 10.56
CA LEU A 15 -11.27 18.43 10.92
C LEU A 15 -11.57 18.40 12.42
N PRO A 16 -12.83 18.19 12.81
CA PRO A 16 -13.15 17.94 14.22
C PRO A 16 -12.64 16.57 14.63
N LEU A 17 -11.85 16.48 15.68
CA LEU A 17 -11.36 15.23 16.25
C LEU A 17 -12.06 14.95 17.59
N GLY A 18 -12.40 13.68 17.82
CA GLY A 18 -12.87 13.20 19.12
C GLY A 18 -11.78 13.33 20.18
N SER A 19 -12.17 13.48 21.44
CA SER A 19 -11.25 13.68 22.56
C SER A 19 -10.29 12.50 22.83
N SER A 20 -10.51 11.35 22.20
CA SER A 20 -9.73 10.13 22.37
C SER A 20 -9.07 9.59 21.10
N GLY A 21 -9.06 10.35 20.00
CA GLY A 21 -8.41 9.92 18.74
C GLY A 21 -8.99 8.62 18.22
N THR A 22 -10.20 8.65 17.70
CA THR A 22 -10.89 7.43 17.23
C THR A 22 -10.41 7.00 15.84
N ARG A 23 -10.71 5.75 15.48
CA ARG A 23 -10.48 5.25 14.11
C ARG A 23 -11.21 6.10 13.06
N ALA A 24 -12.38 6.64 13.39
CA ALA A 24 -13.14 7.53 12.51
C ALA A 24 -12.39 8.85 12.24
N ASP A 25 -11.68 9.38 13.24
CA ASP A 25 -10.86 10.57 13.09
C ASP A 25 -9.70 10.30 12.14
N LEU A 26 -9.00 9.17 12.31
CA LEU A 26 -7.93 8.74 11.41
C LEU A 26 -8.43 8.52 9.98
N ASP A 27 -9.59 7.89 9.80
CA ASP A 27 -10.20 7.69 8.48
C ASP A 27 -10.61 9.01 7.83
N SER A 28 -10.97 10.02 8.63
CA SER A 28 -11.25 11.38 8.14
C SER A 28 -9.98 12.05 7.61
N VAL A 29 -8.91 12.07 8.37
CA VAL A 29 -7.59 12.60 7.94
C VAL A 29 -7.11 11.87 6.70
N ARG A 30 -7.14 10.54 6.72
CA ARG A 30 -6.68 9.69 5.62
C ARG A 30 -7.40 9.99 4.30
N ARG A 31 -8.71 10.22 4.32
CA ARG A 31 -9.46 10.55 3.09
C ARG A 31 -8.97 11.82 2.40
N HIS A 32 -8.47 12.79 3.16
CA HIS A 32 -7.92 14.02 2.62
C HIS A 32 -6.48 13.84 2.12
N LEU A 33 -5.71 12.94 2.72
CA LEU A 33 -4.32 12.66 2.34
C LEU A 33 -4.19 11.71 1.15
N LEU A 34 -5.08 10.70 1.03
CA LEU A 34 -4.99 9.66 0.00
C LEU A 34 -4.83 10.16 -1.44
N PRO A 35 -5.50 11.24 -1.90
CA PRO A 35 -5.35 11.71 -3.28
C PRO A 35 -4.09 12.55 -3.51
N LEU A 36 -3.35 12.89 -2.46
CA LEU A 36 -2.18 13.76 -2.54
C LEU A 36 -0.93 13.02 -3.05
N ARG A 37 0.06 13.77 -3.50
CA ARG A 37 1.42 13.27 -3.73
C ARG A 37 2.16 13.12 -2.39
N VAL A 38 3.13 12.21 -2.34
CA VAL A 38 3.90 11.95 -1.12
C VAL A 38 4.48 13.24 -0.53
N THR A 39 5.07 14.09 -1.36
CA THR A 39 5.63 15.38 -0.91
C THR A 39 4.59 16.35 -0.33
N GLU A 40 3.34 16.24 -0.77
CA GLU A 40 2.23 17.03 -0.21
C GLU A 40 1.74 16.42 1.11
N ILE A 41 1.72 15.10 1.21
CA ILE A 41 1.43 14.37 2.45
C ILE A 41 2.47 14.70 3.52
N GLU A 42 3.76 14.64 3.18
CA GLU A 42 4.86 14.98 4.08
C GLU A 42 4.71 16.40 4.62
N ARG A 43 4.51 17.39 3.75
CA ARG A 43 4.29 18.78 4.17
C ARG A 43 3.06 18.95 5.08
N ALA A 44 1.98 18.23 4.78
CA ALA A 44 0.78 18.28 5.61
C ALA A 44 1.02 17.67 6.99
N LEU A 45 1.76 16.57 7.06
CA LEU A 45 2.11 15.90 8.31
C LEU A 45 3.13 16.71 9.13
N ASP A 46 4.11 17.35 8.49
CA ASP A 46 5.06 18.24 9.15
C ASP A 46 4.34 19.43 9.81
N ALA A 47 3.41 20.06 9.10
CA ALA A 47 2.61 21.15 9.64
C ALA A 47 1.74 20.71 10.83
N VAL A 48 1.18 19.51 10.79
CA VAL A 48 0.43 18.93 11.92
C VAL A 48 1.37 18.65 13.10
N SER A 49 2.56 18.12 12.84
CA SER A 49 3.56 17.83 13.86
C SER A 49 4.02 19.09 14.58
N GLU A 50 4.22 20.17 13.83
CA GLU A 50 4.54 21.50 14.38
C GLU A 50 3.38 22.06 15.22
N GLN A 51 2.16 22.01 14.70
CA GLN A 51 0.96 22.48 15.40
C GLN A 51 0.77 21.79 16.74
N TRP A 52 1.06 20.50 16.81
CA TRP A 52 0.82 19.68 17.99
C TRP A 52 2.07 19.42 18.82
N GLN A 53 3.21 19.97 18.42
CA GLN A 53 4.53 19.79 19.06
C GLN A 53 4.87 18.29 19.27
N VAL A 54 4.48 17.46 18.31
CA VAL A 54 4.76 16.02 18.29
C VAL A 54 6.06 15.79 17.54
N GLY A 55 6.98 15.03 18.14
CA GLY A 55 8.24 14.68 17.46
C GLY A 55 7.96 13.86 16.20
N SER A 56 8.67 14.16 15.11
CA SER A 56 8.55 13.45 13.83
C SER A 56 9.34 12.14 13.77
N ALA A 57 10.07 11.78 14.81
CA ALA A 57 10.85 10.55 14.83
C ALA A 57 9.91 9.33 14.92
N PRO A 58 10.02 8.37 13.98
CA PRO A 58 9.27 7.12 14.09
C PRO A 58 9.69 6.37 15.36
N PRO A 59 8.77 5.61 15.97
CA PRO A 59 9.12 4.77 17.11
C PRO A 59 10.23 3.77 16.71
N PRO A 60 11.10 3.36 17.65
CA PRO A 60 12.27 2.51 17.38
C PRO A 60 11.93 1.17 16.71
N ASP A 61 10.72 0.67 16.89
CA ASP A 61 10.19 -0.57 16.33
C ASP A 61 9.54 -0.39 14.94
N ALA A 62 9.45 0.85 14.45
CA ALA A 62 8.92 1.17 13.12
C ALA A 62 10.02 1.36 12.05
N ALA A 63 11.20 0.80 12.26
CA ALA A 63 12.29 0.86 11.28
C ALA A 63 11.88 0.13 9.98
N THR A 64 12.10 0.79 8.86
CA THR A 64 11.97 0.17 7.53
C THR A 64 13.17 -0.71 7.22
N LEU A 65 12.99 -1.68 6.31
CA LEU A 65 14.09 -2.51 5.84
C LEU A 65 15.20 -1.65 5.19
N THR A 66 16.42 -1.94 5.52
CA THR A 66 17.58 -1.39 4.80
C THR A 66 17.78 -2.10 3.46
N ALA A 67 18.58 -1.53 2.56
CA ALA A 67 18.95 -2.20 1.32
C ALA A 67 19.67 -3.53 1.55
N GLU A 68 20.42 -3.65 2.65
CA GLU A 68 21.07 -4.88 3.04
C GLU A 68 20.08 -5.94 3.53
N ASP A 69 19.14 -5.57 4.38
CA ASP A 69 18.06 -6.46 4.83
C ASP A 69 17.24 -6.97 3.64
N LEU A 70 16.97 -6.09 2.66
CA LEU A 70 16.27 -6.47 1.43
C LEU A 70 17.06 -7.51 0.62
N ARG A 71 18.38 -7.36 0.48
CA ARG A 71 19.22 -8.34 -0.23
C ARG A 71 19.26 -9.67 0.51
N GLN A 72 19.40 -9.66 1.84
CA GLN A 72 19.37 -10.87 2.66
C GLN A 72 18.04 -11.59 2.52
N LEU A 73 16.91 -10.85 2.56
CA LEU A 73 15.59 -11.42 2.35
C LEU A 73 15.44 -12.01 0.94
N ALA A 74 15.94 -11.33 -0.09
CA ALA A 74 15.90 -11.78 -1.47
C ALA A 74 16.78 -13.02 -1.71
N ALA A 75 17.84 -13.22 -0.91
CA ALA A 75 18.71 -14.41 -0.98
C ALA A 75 18.08 -15.65 -0.32
N SER A 76 16.99 -15.49 0.44
CA SER A 76 16.30 -16.59 1.11
C SER A 76 15.46 -17.41 0.12
N ASP A 77 15.51 -18.75 0.23
CA ASP A 77 14.68 -19.65 -0.55
C ASP A 77 13.21 -19.65 -0.12
N THR A 78 12.90 -19.03 1.02
CA THR A 78 11.53 -18.97 1.58
C THR A 78 10.83 -17.64 1.35
N ALA A 79 11.51 -16.66 0.74
CA ALA A 79 10.94 -15.33 0.48
C ALA A 79 11.00 -14.98 -1.00
N THR A 80 9.94 -14.35 -1.50
CA THR A 80 9.89 -13.78 -2.85
C THR A 80 9.58 -12.29 -2.75
N ILE A 81 10.43 -11.47 -3.37
CA ILE A 81 10.23 -10.02 -3.40
C ILE A 81 9.28 -9.67 -4.54
N GLY A 82 8.27 -8.87 -4.22
CA GLY A 82 7.34 -8.29 -5.18
C GLY A 82 7.32 -6.77 -5.11
N ALA A 83 6.92 -6.12 -6.20
CA ALA A 83 6.84 -4.66 -6.28
C ALA A 83 5.47 -4.13 -5.80
N HIS A 84 5.46 -2.85 -5.36
CA HIS A 84 4.27 -2.23 -4.77
C HIS A 84 4.21 -0.71 -5.04
N THR A 85 4.63 -0.27 -6.21
CA THR A 85 4.93 1.13 -6.60
C THR A 85 6.13 1.72 -5.85
N VAL A 86 6.63 2.86 -6.31
CA VAL A 86 7.75 3.55 -5.66
C VAL A 86 7.31 4.21 -4.35
N ASP A 87 6.14 4.83 -4.35
CA ASP A 87 5.68 5.78 -3.33
C ASP A 87 4.29 5.44 -2.75
N HIS A 88 3.84 4.19 -2.93
CA HIS A 88 2.59 3.65 -2.39
C HIS A 88 1.35 4.52 -2.69
N VAL A 89 1.29 5.11 -3.88
CA VAL A 89 0.18 5.98 -4.30
C VAL A 89 -1.08 5.19 -4.63
N ARG A 90 -2.24 5.83 -4.47
CA ARG A 90 -3.50 5.33 -4.99
C ARG A 90 -3.52 5.51 -6.51
N LEU A 91 -3.34 4.40 -7.24
CA LEU A 91 -3.11 4.43 -8.69
C LEU A 91 -4.24 5.09 -9.48
N ARG A 92 -5.50 4.81 -9.11
CA ARG A 92 -6.66 5.37 -9.80
C ARG A 92 -6.67 6.89 -9.87
N ASP A 93 -6.10 7.57 -8.88
CA ASP A 93 -6.06 9.02 -8.77
C ASP A 93 -4.92 9.64 -9.61
N ARG A 94 -4.14 8.81 -10.32
CA ARG A 94 -2.99 9.24 -11.12
C ARG A 94 -3.26 9.16 -12.61
N PRO A 95 -2.70 10.09 -13.41
CA PRO A 95 -2.67 9.96 -14.87
C PRO A 95 -2.00 8.64 -15.27
N ALA A 96 -2.38 8.07 -16.42
CA ALA A 96 -1.86 6.79 -16.91
C ALA A 96 -0.32 6.76 -16.98
N ARG A 97 0.31 7.86 -17.38
CA ARG A 97 1.78 7.98 -17.43
C ARG A 97 2.40 7.86 -16.02
N GLU A 98 1.86 8.54 -15.02
CA GLU A 98 2.36 8.44 -13.64
C GLU A 98 2.17 7.02 -13.09
N GLN A 99 1.05 6.36 -13.41
CA GLN A 99 0.85 4.95 -13.04
C GLN A 99 1.95 4.07 -13.64
N GLN A 100 2.22 4.23 -14.95
CA GLN A 100 3.28 3.48 -15.63
C GLN A 100 4.66 3.75 -15.01
N ASP A 101 4.97 5.01 -14.74
CA ASP A 101 6.28 5.42 -14.20
C ASP A 101 6.51 4.84 -12.80
N THR A 102 5.54 4.92 -11.88
CA THR A 102 5.70 4.41 -10.50
C THR A 102 5.68 2.88 -10.44
N ILE A 103 4.92 2.22 -11.33
CA ILE A 103 4.87 0.75 -11.44
C ILE A 103 6.20 0.21 -12.00
N SER A 104 6.62 0.70 -13.17
CA SER A 104 7.86 0.24 -13.80
C SER A 104 9.11 0.70 -13.04
N GLY A 105 9.05 1.87 -12.40
CA GLY A 105 10.10 2.39 -11.52
C GLY A 105 10.38 1.45 -10.36
N SER A 106 9.34 1.05 -9.64
CA SER A 106 9.48 0.14 -8.50
C SER A 106 10.12 -1.20 -8.87
N LYS A 107 9.78 -1.75 -10.05
CA LYS A 107 10.43 -2.96 -10.56
C LYS A 107 11.92 -2.74 -10.76
N ARG A 108 12.30 -1.70 -11.50
CA ARG A 108 13.71 -1.40 -11.81
C ARG A 108 14.55 -1.18 -10.55
N GLU A 109 14.04 -0.40 -9.62
CA GLU A 109 14.76 -0.10 -8.37
C GLU A 109 14.97 -1.35 -7.52
N LEU A 110 13.97 -2.21 -7.40
CA LEU A 110 14.08 -3.48 -6.69
C LEU A 110 15.07 -4.40 -7.40
N GLU A 111 14.95 -4.60 -8.71
CA GLU A 111 15.84 -5.45 -9.49
C GLU A 111 17.32 -4.99 -9.41
N GLN A 112 17.54 -3.68 -9.45
CA GLN A 112 18.87 -3.10 -9.24
C GLN A 112 19.40 -3.35 -7.82
N SER A 113 18.54 -3.27 -6.81
CA SER A 113 18.94 -3.43 -5.40
C SER A 113 19.24 -4.88 -5.03
N ILE A 114 18.47 -5.85 -5.58
CA ILE A 114 18.61 -7.28 -5.22
C ILE A 114 19.34 -8.11 -6.26
N GLY A 115 19.63 -7.56 -7.46
CA GLY A 115 20.33 -8.27 -8.54
C GLY A 115 19.53 -9.43 -9.16
N ARG A 116 18.22 -9.48 -8.99
CA ARG A 116 17.33 -10.55 -9.45
C ARG A 116 16.05 -9.97 -10.07
N ALA A 117 15.41 -10.73 -10.96
CA ALA A 117 14.12 -10.34 -11.54
C ALA A 117 13.01 -10.28 -10.49
N VAL A 118 12.14 -9.28 -10.63
CA VAL A 118 10.92 -9.08 -9.82
C VAL A 118 9.70 -9.34 -10.70
N SER A 119 9.07 -10.47 -10.49
CA SER A 119 7.97 -10.98 -11.32
C SER A 119 6.57 -10.69 -10.76
N HIS A 120 6.45 -10.24 -9.52
CA HIS A 120 5.18 -10.08 -8.85
C HIS A 120 4.92 -8.65 -8.44
N PHE A 121 3.67 -8.23 -8.56
CA PHE A 121 3.21 -6.91 -8.18
C PHE A 121 2.04 -7.01 -7.18
N ALA A 122 1.88 -6.01 -6.33
CA ALA A 122 0.67 -5.83 -5.54
C ALA A 122 0.18 -4.38 -5.71
N TYR A 123 -1.11 -4.18 -5.92
CA TYR A 123 -1.69 -2.83 -6.01
C TYR A 123 -1.73 -2.19 -4.63
N PRO A 124 -1.22 -0.94 -4.44
CA PRO A 124 -1.39 -0.19 -3.20
C PRO A 124 -2.87 -0.09 -2.83
N PHE A 125 -3.19 -0.30 -1.55
CA PHE A 125 -4.56 -0.47 -1.02
C PHE A 125 -5.32 -1.64 -1.65
N GLY A 126 -5.34 -1.77 -2.97
CA GLY A 126 -5.76 -2.89 -3.78
C GLY A 126 -7.25 -3.21 -3.78
N ARG A 127 -8.12 -2.30 -3.32
CA ARG A 127 -9.57 -2.42 -3.43
C ARG A 127 -10.04 -2.04 -4.84
N ARG A 128 -11.31 -2.28 -5.16
CA ARG A 128 -11.88 -2.01 -6.50
C ARG A 128 -11.74 -0.54 -6.94
N ASP A 129 -11.71 0.39 -5.99
CA ASP A 129 -11.61 1.82 -6.26
C ASP A 129 -10.19 2.37 -6.18
N ASP A 130 -9.18 1.55 -5.92
CA ASP A 130 -7.81 2.01 -5.73
C ASP A 130 -6.95 1.89 -6.99
N PHE A 131 -7.40 1.12 -7.97
CA PHE A 131 -6.76 0.93 -9.27
C PHE A 131 -7.83 0.74 -10.37
N ASP A 132 -7.46 0.82 -11.63
CA ASP A 132 -8.35 0.64 -12.79
C ASP A 132 -7.67 -0.16 -13.91
N ASP A 133 -8.31 -0.25 -15.08
CA ASP A 133 -7.78 -0.99 -16.22
C ASP A 133 -6.43 -0.41 -16.71
N ARG A 134 -6.24 0.90 -16.61
CA ARG A 134 -4.95 1.55 -16.92
C ARG A 134 -3.84 1.06 -16.01
N SER A 135 -4.13 0.85 -14.72
CA SER A 135 -3.18 0.27 -13.76
C SER A 135 -2.80 -1.16 -14.15
N VAL A 136 -3.79 -1.96 -14.54
CA VAL A 136 -3.57 -3.35 -14.98
C VAL A 136 -2.73 -3.40 -16.25
N ASP A 137 -3.02 -2.55 -17.22
CA ASP A 137 -2.26 -2.45 -18.45
C ASP A 137 -0.82 -1.99 -18.20
N ALA A 138 -0.60 -1.07 -17.25
CA ALA A 138 0.73 -0.64 -16.84
C ALA A 138 1.53 -1.78 -16.20
N VAL A 139 0.90 -2.61 -15.33
CA VAL A 139 1.53 -3.79 -14.73
C VAL A 139 1.90 -4.82 -15.80
N ARG A 140 1.00 -5.08 -16.75
CA ARG A 140 1.26 -5.99 -17.89
C ARG A 140 2.40 -5.48 -18.76
N SER A 141 2.40 -4.18 -19.08
CA SER A 141 3.45 -3.53 -19.90
C SER A 141 4.81 -3.51 -19.20
N ALA A 142 4.84 -3.50 -17.87
CA ALA A 142 6.07 -3.61 -17.08
C ALA A 142 6.59 -5.06 -16.98
N ALA A 143 5.96 -6.02 -17.67
CA ALA A 143 6.33 -7.43 -17.71
C ALA A 143 6.41 -8.08 -16.32
N PHE A 144 5.41 -7.84 -15.49
CA PHE A 144 5.17 -8.68 -14.32
C PHE A 144 4.41 -9.95 -14.75
N ASP A 145 4.65 -11.07 -14.08
CA ASP A 145 3.94 -12.32 -14.33
C ASP A 145 2.57 -12.32 -13.67
N THR A 146 2.48 -11.75 -12.47
CA THR A 146 1.22 -11.69 -11.71
C THR A 146 1.08 -10.38 -10.93
N ALA A 147 -0.18 -10.03 -10.62
CA ALA A 147 -0.48 -8.95 -9.69
C ALA A 147 -1.62 -9.30 -8.72
N CYS A 148 -1.41 -8.96 -7.46
CA CYS A 148 -2.35 -9.22 -6.38
C CYS A 148 -3.17 -7.98 -6.03
N THR A 149 -4.47 -8.17 -5.83
CA THR A 149 -5.40 -7.18 -5.27
C THR A 149 -5.58 -7.41 -3.77
N ALA A 150 -6.29 -6.52 -3.08
CA ALA A 150 -6.80 -6.76 -1.72
C ALA A 150 -8.29 -7.16 -1.73
N ILE A 151 -8.82 -7.51 -2.89
CA ILE A 151 -10.20 -7.99 -3.05
C ILE A 151 -10.26 -9.43 -2.53
N PRO A 152 -11.13 -9.72 -1.54
CA PRO A 152 -11.26 -11.08 -1.02
C PRO A 152 -11.77 -12.05 -2.09
N GLY A 153 -11.16 -13.24 -2.16
CA GLY A 153 -11.58 -14.26 -3.11
C GLY A 153 -10.64 -15.45 -3.13
N THR A 154 -10.94 -16.39 -3.99
CA THR A 154 -10.13 -17.56 -4.31
C THR A 154 -9.71 -17.47 -5.77
N ALA A 155 -8.44 -17.72 -6.07
CA ALA A 155 -7.95 -17.78 -7.44
C ALA A 155 -8.28 -19.16 -8.06
N HIS A 156 -8.69 -19.16 -9.30
CA HIS A 156 -8.96 -20.33 -10.13
C HIS A 156 -8.14 -20.25 -11.41
N SER A 157 -8.13 -21.32 -12.21
CA SER A 157 -7.39 -21.36 -13.47
C SER A 157 -7.82 -20.29 -14.50
N SER A 158 -9.07 -19.80 -14.38
CA SER A 158 -9.61 -18.72 -15.22
C SER A 158 -9.44 -17.31 -14.63
N THR A 159 -8.84 -17.18 -13.45
CA THR A 159 -8.62 -15.87 -12.83
C THR A 159 -7.55 -15.10 -13.61
N ASP A 160 -7.83 -13.82 -13.90
CA ASP A 160 -6.83 -12.93 -14.51
C ASP A 160 -5.58 -12.87 -13.63
N PRO A 161 -4.38 -13.26 -14.13
CA PRO A 161 -3.15 -13.26 -13.36
C PRO A 161 -2.75 -11.86 -12.85
N TYR A 162 -3.28 -10.81 -13.47
CA TYR A 162 -3.05 -9.42 -13.03
C TYR A 162 -4.10 -8.90 -12.06
N ARG A 163 -5.01 -9.75 -11.57
CA ARG A 163 -6.07 -9.40 -10.61
C ARG A 163 -6.29 -10.49 -9.56
N LEU A 164 -5.21 -11.12 -9.12
CA LEU A 164 -5.30 -12.22 -8.15
C LEU A 164 -5.92 -11.75 -6.83
N PRO A 165 -6.99 -12.40 -6.37
CA PRO A 165 -7.59 -12.06 -5.09
C PRO A 165 -6.70 -12.47 -3.93
N ARG A 166 -6.81 -11.80 -2.79
CA ARG A 166 -6.12 -12.15 -1.56
C ARG A 166 -7.08 -12.19 -0.39
N ARG A 167 -6.78 -13.04 0.58
CA ARG A 167 -7.51 -13.09 1.85
C ARG A 167 -6.58 -12.67 2.98
N VAL A 168 -7.08 -11.83 3.87
CA VAL A 168 -6.34 -11.41 5.05
C VAL A 168 -6.47 -12.48 6.12
N VAL A 169 -5.33 -12.98 6.58
CA VAL A 169 -5.24 -13.85 7.76
C VAL A 169 -4.95 -12.95 8.95
N MET A 170 -5.80 -13.03 9.96
CA MET A 170 -5.63 -12.31 11.22
C MET A 170 -4.93 -13.22 12.24
N ASP A 171 -4.53 -12.66 13.37
CA ASP A 171 -4.06 -13.45 14.51
C ASP A 171 -5.23 -14.24 15.13
N TRP A 172 -5.50 -15.38 14.54
CA TRP A 172 -6.55 -16.31 14.98
C TRP A 172 -5.93 -17.49 15.72
N GLY A 173 -6.53 -17.87 16.83
CA GLY A 173 -6.18 -19.14 17.48
C GLY A 173 -6.33 -20.34 16.50
N ARG A 174 -5.55 -21.40 16.73
CA ARG A 174 -5.38 -22.57 15.84
C ARG A 174 -6.69 -23.14 15.30
N LEU A 175 -7.72 -23.29 16.14
CA LEU A 175 -9.01 -23.87 15.71
C LEU A 175 -9.74 -22.96 14.72
N ARG A 176 -9.80 -21.66 15.00
CA ARG A 176 -10.42 -20.67 14.12
C ARG A 176 -9.68 -20.57 12.79
N PHE A 177 -8.36 -20.58 12.80
CA PHE A 177 -7.55 -20.59 11.59
C PHE A 177 -7.89 -21.80 10.70
N ARG A 178 -7.90 -23.02 11.27
CA ARG A 178 -8.23 -24.25 10.53
C ARG A 178 -9.64 -24.19 9.95
N ALA A 179 -10.63 -23.79 10.73
CA ALA A 179 -12.01 -23.67 10.27
C ALA A 179 -12.14 -22.66 9.12
N GLN A 180 -11.45 -21.51 9.23
CA GLN A 180 -11.47 -20.50 8.19
C GLN A 180 -10.79 -20.95 6.90
N MET A 181 -9.67 -21.67 7.00
CA MET A 181 -8.97 -22.24 5.83
C MET A 181 -9.84 -23.28 5.12
N GLN A 182 -10.54 -24.16 5.87
CA GLN A 182 -11.48 -25.11 5.27
C GLN A 182 -12.64 -24.39 4.56
N ARG A 183 -13.23 -23.37 5.20
CA ARG A 183 -14.31 -22.57 4.60
C ARG A 183 -13.86 -21.91 3.28
N TRP A 184 -12.65 -21.39 3.23
CA TRP A 184 -12.11 -20.75 2.00
C TRP A 184 -11.80 -21.76 0.89
N ARG A 185 -11.51 -22.99 1.26
CA ARG A 185 -11.26 -24.08 0.30
C ARG A 185 -12.53 -24.57 -0.39
N LEU A 186 -13.68 -24.45 0.26
CA LEU A 186 -14.97 -24.96 -0.21
C LEU A 186 -15.81 -23.89 -0.94
N GLY A 187 -15.45 -22.62 -0.93
CA GLY A 187 -16.17 -21.51 -1.55
C GLY A 187 -15.31 -20.35 -1.89
#